data_e8d34847662159bac0c3e846e438f682
#
_entry.id   e8d34847662159bac0c3e846e438f682
#
_cell.length_a   1.000
_cell.length_b   1.000
_cell.length_c   1.000
_cell.angle_alpha   90.00
_cell.angle_beta   90.00
_cell.angle_gamma   90.00
#
_symmetry.space_group_name_H-M   'P 1'
#
loop_
_entity.id
_entity.type
_entity.pdbx_description
1 polymer ?
#
loop_
_entity_poly.entity_id
_entity_poly.type
_entity_poly.pdbx_seq_one_letter_code
_entity_poly.pdbx_strand_id
1 'polypeptide(L)'
;PGEGGQLPGSKVNPLIARLRYAKPGIGLISPPPHHDIYSIEDLAQLIFDLRQVNPEALISVKLVSHAGVGTIAAGVVKAGADLITISGHDGGTGASPLGSIRYAGAPWELGLSEARQALQFNDMRDQVLLQTDGGLKTGLDVIKAAMLGADTFGFGTAPMIALGCKYLRICHLNNCATGVATQD
;
A
#
# COMPACT_ATOMS: atom_id res chain seq x y z
N PRO A 1 4.37 -0.19 5.69
CA PRO A 1 3.20 -0.75 4.99
C PRO A 1 2.64 -2.01 5.64
N GLY A 2 3.41 -2.72 6.48
CA GLY A 2 3.07 -4.07 6.97
C GLY A 2 1.73 -4.20 7.68
N GLU A 3 1.22 -3.19 8.35
CA GLU A 3 -0.05 -3.27 9.09
C GLU A 3 -1.18 -2.45 8.45
N GLY A 4 -0.89 -1.61 7.46
CA GLY A 4 -1.86 -0.83 6.69
C GLY A 4 -2.91 -0.07 7.49
N GLY A 5 -3.58 0.89 6.90
CA GLY A 5 -4.86 1.45 7.34
C GLY A 5 -5.04 1.94 8.79
N GLN A 6 -4.01 1.95 9.62
CA GLN A 6 -4.12 2.34 11.03
C GLN A 6 -4.33 3.85 11.21
N LEU A 7 -5.20 4.20 12.18
CA LEU A 7 -5.42 5.57 12.62
C LEU A 7 -5.43 5.59 14.15
N PRO A 8 -4.52 6.36 14.80
CA PRO A 8 -4.48 6.42 16.26
C PRO A 8 -5.74 7.10 16.82
N GLY A 9 -6.16 6.69 18.02
CA GLY A 9 -7.37 7.19 18.66
C GLY A 9 -7.41 8.71 18.81
N SER A 10 -6.24 9.35 19.01
CA SER A 10 -6.11 10.82 19.05
C SER A 10 -6.56 11.54 17.78
N LYS A 11 -6.57 10.84 16.64
CA LYS A 11 -7.06 11.35 15.34
C LYS A 11 -8.51 11.01 15.05
N VAL A 12 -9.14 10.19 15.89
CA VAL A 12 -10.54 9.77 15.72
C VAL A 12 -11.45 10.73 16.48
N ASN A 13 -11.63 11.92 15.92
CA ASN A 13 -12.59 12.91 16.43
C ASN A 13 -14.03 12.49 16.08
N PRO A 14 -15.08 13.20 16.58
CA PRO A 14 -16.48 12.86 16.32
C PRO A 14 -16.83 12.75 14.81
N LEU A 15 -16.24 13.60 13.97
CA LEU A 15 -16.46 13.56 12.52
C LEU A 15 -15.89 12.29 11.91
N ILE A 16 -14.63 11.98 12.19
CA ILE A 16 -13.97 10.78 11.71
C ILE A 16 -14.68 9.52 12.22
N ALA A 17 -15.04 9.49 13.51
CA ALA A 17 -15.76 8.37 14.09
C ALA A 17 -17.10 8.11 13.36
N ARG A 18 -17.85 9.15 13.06
CA ARG A 18 -19.13 9.05 12.31
C ARG A 18 -18.90 8.50 10.90
N LEU A 19 -17.88 9.02 10.18
CA LEU A 19 -17.55 8.56 8.81
C LEU A 19 -17.05 7.11 8.76
N ARG A 20 -16.45 6.64 9.85
CA ARG A 20 -15.89 5.29 9.98
C ARG A 20 -16.78 4.31 10.74
N TYR A 21 -18.00 4.71 11.12
CA TYR A 21 -18.91 3.90 11.93
C TYR A 21 -18.27 3.39 13.23
N ALA A 22 -17.45 4.24 13.87
CA ALA A 22 -16.66 3.94 15.06
C ALA A 22 -17.00 4.87 16.20
N LYS A 23 -16.40 4.63 17.38
CA LYS A 23 -16.52 5.54 18.55
C LYS A 23 -15.34 6.53 18.55
N PRO A 24 -15.58 7.81 18.93
CA PRO A 24 -14.51 8.78 19.09
C PRO A 24 -13.45 8.31 20.09
N GLY A 25 -12.18 8.62 19.82
CA GLY A 25 -11.05 8.31 20.68
C GLY A 25 -10.56 6.87 20.63
N ILE A 26 -11.22 5.98 19.89
CA ILE A 26 -10.77 4.60 19.71
C ILE A 26 -9.91 4.50 18.45
N GLY A 27 -8.72 3.90 18.56
CA GLY A 27 -7.85 3.65 17.42
C GLY A 27 -8.51 2.73 16.40
N LEU A 28 -8.34 3.04 15.11
CA LEU A 28 -8.83 2.24 14.01
C LEU A 28 -7.68 1.43 13.43
N ILE A 29 -7.95 0.17 13.11
CA ILE A 29 -7.04 -0.73 12.38
C ILE A 29 -7.46 -0.81 10.92
N SER A 30 -6.80 -1.63 10.12
CA SER A 30 -7.15 -1.84 8.71
C SER A 30 -8.61 -2.29 8.55
N PRO A 31 -9.24 -2.05 7.37
CA PRO A 31 -10.62 -2.46 7.13
C PRO A 31 -10.86 -3.95 7.40
N PRO A 32 -12.05 -4.35 7.91
CA PRO A 32 -12.37 -5.74 8.23
C PRO A 32 -12.02 -6.76 7.14
N PRO A 33 -12.24 -6.51 5.84
CA PRO A 33 -11.88 -7.48 4.80
C PRO A 33 -10.41 -7.91 4.82
N HIS A 34 -9.48 -7.05 5.24
CA HIS A 34 -8.06 -7.40 5.32
C HIS A 34 -7.77 -8.44 6.42
N HIS A 35 -8.63 -8.57 7.42
CA HIS A 35 -8.50 -9.55 8.49
C HIS A 35 -9.17 -10.88 8.17
N ASP A 36 -9.97 -10.93 7.11
CA ASP A 36 -10.72 -12.13 6.68
C ASP A 36 -10.03 -12.86 5.51
N ILE A 37 -8.93 -12.30 4.97
CA ILE A 37 -8.16 -12.89 3.88
C ILE A 37 -6.98 -13.65 4.49
N TYR A 38 -7.04 -14.99 4.44
CA TYR A 38 -6.03 -15.90 4.96
C TYR A 38 -5.36 -16.75 3.87
N SER A 39 -5.93 -16.76 2.67
CA SER A 39 -5.43 -17.54 1.54
C SER A 39 -5.61 -16.80 0.21
N ILE A 40 -5.00 -17.31 -0.84
CA ILE A 40 -5.19 -16.81 -2.21
C ILE A 40 -6.64 -17.02 -2.67
N GLU A 41 -7.29 -18.07 -2.20
CA GLU A 41 -8.68 -18.38 -2.51
C GLU A 41 -9.63 -17.34 -1.90
N ASP A 42 -9.39 -16.92 -0.66
CA ASP A 42 -10.15 -15.84 -0.02
C ASP A 42 -9.98 -14.53 -0.77
N LEU A 43 -8.75 -14.24 -1.22
CA LEU A 43 -8.46 -13.07 -2.05
C LEU A 43 -9.18 -13.15 -3.40
N ALA A 44 -9.17 -14.31 -4.05
CA ALA A 44 -9.86 -14.52 -5.32
C ALA A 44 -11.38 -14.33 -5.18
N GLN A 45 -11.97 -14.78 -4.08
CA GLN A 45 -13.37 -14.55 -3.78
C GLN A 45 -13.68 -13.05 -3.65
N LEU A 46 -12.87 -12.31 -2.89
CA LEU A 46 -13.04 -10.87 -2.74
C LEU A 46 -12.88 -10.12 -4.07
N ILE A 47 -11.90 -10.49 -4.89
CA ILE A 47 -11.70 -9.91 -6.23
C ILE A 47 -12.93 -10.18 -7.11
N PHE A 48 -13.44 -11.41 -7.08
CA PHE A 48 -14.66 -11.76 -7.81
C PHE A 48 -15.85 -10.90 -7.35
N ASP A 49 -16.07 -10.77 -6.06
CA ASP A 49 -17.19 -9.99 -5.51
C ASP A 49 -17.09 -8.50 -5.90
N LEU A 50 -15.88 -7.92 -5.81
CA LEU A 50 -15.65 -6.54 -6.24
C LEU A 50 -15.93 -6.35 -7.74
N ARG A 51 -15.57 -7.31 -8.56
CA ARG A 51 -15.83 -7.28 -10.01
C ARG A 51 -17.32 -7.38 -10.33
N GLN A 52 -18.11 -8.09 -9.50
CA GLN A 52 -19.57 -8.10 -9.65
C GLN A 52 -20.18 -6.72 -9.32
N VAL A 53 -19.62 -6.00 -8.36
CA VAL A 53 -20.09 -4.65 -8.00
C VAL A 53 -19.80 -3.62 -9.08
N ASN A 54 -18.60 -3.67 -9.68
CA ASN A 54 -18.21 -2.79 -10.78
C ASN A 54 -17.29 -3.52 -11.77
N PRO A 55 -17.86 -4.08 -12.87
CA PRO A 55 -17.09 -4.81 -13.87
C PRO A 55 -16.04 -3.98 -14.62
N GLU A 56 -16.22 -2.65 -14.68
CA GLU A 56 -15.31 -1.74 -15.39
C GLU A 56 -14.11 -1.29 -14.53
N ALA A 57 -14.13 -1.57 -13.23
CA ALA A 57 -13.06 -1.15 -12.34
C ALA A 57 -11.83 -2.06 -12.45
N LEU A 58 -10.64 -1.47 -12.45
CA LEU A 58 -9.40 -2.19 -12.24
C LEU A 58 -9.27 -2.56 -10.76
N ILE A 59 -9.06 -3.85 -10.49
CA ILE A 59 -8.87 -4.33 -9.13
C ILE A 59 -7.37 -4.46 -8.85
N SER A 60 -6.92 -3.67 -7.87
CA SER A 60 -5.52 -3.61 -7.47
C SER A 60 -5.29 -4.30 -6.13
N VAL A 61 -4.22 -5.10 -6.06
CA VAL A 61 -3.74 -5.71 -4.82
C VAL A 61 -2.37 -5.13 -4.47
N LYS A 62 -2.25 -4.63 -3.24
CA LYS A 62 -0.99 -4.07 -2.73
C LYS A 62 -0.25 -5.11 -1.89
N LEU A 63 1.01 -5.35 -2.23
CA LEU A 63 1.90 -6.26 -1.54
C LEU A 63 3.09 -5.51 -0.96
N VAL A 64 3.51 -5.90 0.23
CA VAL A 64 4.73 -5.36 0.85
C VAL A 64 5.95 -6.03 0.23
N SER A 65 6.96 -5.24 -0.14
CA SER A 65 8.26 -5.75 -0.57
C SER A 65 8.92 -6.52 0.57
N HIS A 66 9.07 -7.81 0.39
CA HIS A 66 9.81 -8.71 1.28
C HIS A 66 10.23 -9.96 0.50
N ALA A 67 11.12 -10.77 1.05
CA ALA A 67 11.53 -12.03 0.43
C ALA A 67 10.32 -12.97 0.24
N GLY A 68 10.18 -13.55 -0.94
CA GLY A 68 9.05 -14.42 -1.31
C GLY A 68 7.85 -13.68 -1.93
N VAL A 69 7.88 -12.35 -2.05
CA VAL A 69 6.78 -11.58 -2.63
C VAL A 69 6.46 -11.97 -4.07
N GLY A 70 7.44 -12.47 -4.81
CA GLY A 70 7.24 -12.96 -6.18
C GLY A 70 6.27 -14.13 -6.26
N THR A 71 6.35 -15.08 -5.33
CA THR A 71 5.41 -16.21 -5.25
C THR A 71 3.99 -15.72 -4.93
N ILE A 72 3.88 -14.76 -4.03
CA ILE A 72 2.59 -14.14 -3.67
C ILE A 72 2.03 -13.40 -4.89
N ALA A 73 2.86 -12.65 -5.61
CA ALA A 73 2.44 -11.93 -6.82
C ALA A 73 1.87 -12.89 -7.88
N ALA A 74 2.51 -14.03 -8.13
CA ALA A 74 1.99 -15.05 -9.03
C ALA A 74 0.62 -15.60 -8.56
N GLY A 75 0.44 -15.80 -7.26
CA GLY A 75 -0.85 -16.17 -6.67
C GLY A 75 -1.93 -15.10 -6.89
N VAL A 76 -1.57 -13.82 -6.72
CA VAL A 76 -2.48 -12.69 -6.92
C VAL A 76 -2.94 -12.55 -8.38
N VAL A 77 -2.05 -12.81 -9.34
CA VAL A 77 -2.43 -12.88 -10.77
C VAL A 77 -3.44 -14.00 -11.00
N LYS A 78 -3.19 -15.19 -10.46
CA LYS A 78 -4.14 -16.32 -10.54
C LYS A 78 -5.49 -16.01 -9.87
N ALA A 79 -5.49 -15.18 -8.85
CA ALA A 79 -6.72 -14.70 -8.20
C ALA A 79 -7.49 -13.68 -9.05
N GLY A 80 -6.94 -13.21 -10.16
CA GLY A 80 -7.62 -12.34 -11.12
C GLY A 80 -7.47 -10.83 -10.88
N ALA A 81 -6.43 -10.39 -10.17
CA ALA A 81 -6.12 -8.96 -10.04
C ALA A 81 -5.63 -8.36 -11.35
N ASP A 82 -6.01 -7.11 -11.63
CA ASP A 82 -5.61 -6.38 -12.84
C ASP A 82 -4.29 -5.61 -12.63
N LEU A 83 -4.01 -5.24 -11.37
CA LEU A 83 -2.82 -4.49 -11.00
C LEU A 83 -2.25 -4.98 -9.67
N ILE A 84 -0.93 -5.11 -9.60
CA ILE A 84 -0.21 -5.41 -8.37
C ILE A 84 0.70 -4.24 -8.03
N THR A 85 0.54 -3.68 -6.83
CA THR A 85 1.45 -2.66 -6.30
C THR A 85 2.45 -3.29 -5.35
N ILE A 86 3.73 -3.24 -5.68
CA ILE A 86 4.83 -3.60 -4.78
C ILE A 86 5.23 -2.37 -3.99
N SER A 87 5.00 -2.39 -2.69
CA SER A 87 5.26 -1.28 -1.78
C SER A 87 6.56 -1.48 -1.02
N GLY A 88 7.49 -0.54 -1.16
CA GLY A 88 8.72 -0.51 -0.38
C GLY A 88 8.47 -0.15 1.10
N HIS A 89 9.49 -0.34 1.95
CA HIS A 89 9.43 -0.06 3.39
C HIS A 89 9.05 1.39 3.74
N ASP A 90 9.34 2.35 2.86
CA ASP A 90 8.93 3.76 3.02
C ASP A 90 7.45 4.01 2.70
N GLY A 91 6.74 3.04 2.16
CA GLY A 91 5.32 3.12 1.83
C GLY A 91 4.41 2.95 3.05
N GLY A 92 3.12 3.20 2.83
CA GLY A 92 2.08 3.06 3.84
C GLY A 92 1.84 4.31 4.67
N THR A 93 1.00 4.18 5.69
CA THR A 93 0.62 5.30 6.56
C THR A 93 1.70 5.65 7.58
N GLY A 94 1.93 6.95 7.80
CA GLY A 94 2.74 7.43 8.92
C GLY A 94 2.02 7.39 10.28
N ALA A 95 0.79 6.90 10.34
CA ALA A 95 -0.02 6.79 11.56
C ALA A 95 0.11 5.44 12.27
N SER A 96 0.80 4.47 11.67
CA SER A 96 1.07 3.16 12.27
C SER A 96 1.99 3.27 13.49
N PRO A 97 2.02 2.25 14.38
CA PRO A 97 3.01 2.14 15.44
C PRO A 97 4.44 2.26 14.92
N LEU A 98 5.33 2.83 15.74
CA LEU A 98 6.71 3.13 15.32
C LEU A 98 7.47 1.86 14.87
N GLY A 99 7.19 0.72 15.48
CA GLY A 99 7.77 -0.57 15.07
C GLY A 99 7.47 -0.93 13.62
N SER A 100 6.20 -0.79 13.20
CA SER A 100 5.78 -1.04 11.81
C SER A 100 6.37 -0.03 10.84
N ILE A 101 6.43 1.26 11.22
CA ILE A 101 7.03 2.30 10.38
C ILE A 101 8.52 2.03 10.11
N ARG A 102 9.25 1.53 11.11
CA ARG A 102 10.70 1.36 11.02
C ARG A 102 11.14 0.02 10.46
N TYR A 103 10.39 -1.05 10.69
CA TYR A 103 10.89 -2.42 10.51
C TYR A 103 10.05 -3.29 9.57
N ALA A 104 8.94 -2.78 9.03
CA ALA A 104 8.14 -3.52 8.08
C ALA A 104 8.56 -3.22 6.64
N GLY A 105 8.83 -4.28 5.89
CA GLY A 105 9.15 -4.20 4.47
C GLY A 105 10.64 -4.09 4.15
N ALA A 106 10.96 -4.31 2.89
CA ALA A 106 12.28 -4.16 2.26
C ALA A 106 12.24 -3.02 1.23
N PRO A 107 13.39 -2.61 0.68
CA PRO A 107 13.42 -1.68 -0.46
C PRO A 107 12.53 -2.16 -1.62
N TRP A 108 11.81 -1.23 -2.24
CA TRP A 108 10.90 -1.55 -3.34
C TRP A 108 11.63 -2.20 -4.54
N GLU A 109 12.89 -1.86 -4.75
CA GLU A 109 13.73 -2.38 -5.82
C GLU A 109 13.85 -3.90 -5.76
N LEU A 110 14.02 -4.44 -4.56
CA LEU A 110 14.15 -5.89 -4.36
C LEU A 110 12.83 -6.59 -4.65
N GLY A 111 11.74 -6.14 -4.03
CA GLY A 111 10.43 -6.76 -4.22
C GLY A 111 9.89 -6.63 -5.64
N LEU A 112 10.09 -5.48 -6.29
CA LEU A 112 9.69 -5.28 -7.68
C LEU A 112 10.44 -6.23 -8.62
N SER A 113 11.77 -6.32 -8.46
CA SER A 113 12.61 -7.21 -9.26
C SER A 113 12.22 -8.68 -9.08
N GLU A 114 11.99 -9.12 -7.82
CA GLU A 114 11.56 -10.47 -7.51
C GLU A 114 10.18 -10.78 -8.12
N ALA A 115 9.20 -9.87 -7.93
CA ALA A 115 7.86 -10.04 -8.49
C ALA A 115 7.90 -10.13 -10.02
N ARG A 116 8.63 -9.23 -10.70
CA ARG A 116 8.80 -9.29 -12.15
C ARG A 116 9.38 -10.62 -12.61
N GLN A 117 10.47 -11.07 -12.00
CA GLN A 117 11.12 -12.33 -12.36
C GLN A 117 10.18 -13.53 -12.16
N ALA A 118 9.50 -13.60 -11.00
CA ALA A 118 8.56 -14.67 -10.73
C ALA A 118 7.40 -14.70 -11.75
N LEU A 119 6.86 -13.54 -12.11
CA LEU A 119 5.81 -13.45 -13.13
C LEU A 119 6.33 -13.85 -14.52
N GLN A 120 7.54 -13.46 -14.88
CA GLN A 120 8.16 -13.88 -16.15
C GLN A 120 8.39 -15.39 -16.21
N PHE A 121 8.93 -16.00 -15.15
CA PHE A 121 9.15 -17.44 -15.08
C PHE A 121 7.88 -18.28 -15.16
N ASN A 122 6.73 -17.69 -14.80
CA ASN A 122 5.43 -18.35 -14.84
C ASN A 122 4.57 -17.93 -16.04
N ASP A 123 5.10 -17.19 -17.01
CA ASP A 123 4.38 -16.67 -18.18
C ASP A 123 3.14 -15.83 -17.80
N MET A 124 3.25 -15.07 -16.72
CA MET A 124 2.16 -14.25 -16.16
C MET A 124 2.40 -12.73 -16.24
N ARG A 125 3.59 -12.31 -16.69
CA ARG A 125 3.98 -10.90 -16.63
C ARG A 125 3.04 -9.99 -17.45
N ASP A 126 2.55 -10.47 -18.57
CA ASP A 126 1.68 -9.71 -19.48
C ASP A 126 0.19 -9.76 -19.07
N GLN A 127 -0.13 -10.48 -17.99
CA GLN A 127 -1.51 -10.62 -17.50
C GLN A 127 -1.88 -9.55 -16.47
N VAL A 128 -0.92 -8.77 -15.98
CA VAL A 128 -1.12 -7.82 -14.89
C VAL A 128 -0.23 -6.59 -15.06
N LEU A 129 -0.75 -5.43 -14.64
CA LEU A 129 0.08 -4.22 -14.49
C LEU A 129 0.87 -4.28 -13.20
N LEU A 130 2.17 -3.99 -13.26
CA LEU A 130 3.01 -3.83 -12.09
C LEU A 130 3.17 -2.35 -11.74
N GLN A 131 2.84 -2.01 -10.51
CA GLN A 131 3.09 -0.71 -9.92
C GLN A 131 4.10 -0.84 -8.79
N THR A 132 4.88 0.22 -8.56
CA THR A 132 5.68 0.31 -7.34
C THR A 132 5.48 1.66 -6.65
N ASP A 133 5.56 1.65 -5.33
CA ASP A 133 5.57 2.83 -4.47
C ASP A 133 6.53 2.65 -3.28
N GLY A 134 6.53 3.62 -2.37
CA GLY A 134 7.32 3.53 -1.15
C GLY A 134 8.72 4.12 -1.28
N GLY A 135 8.77 5.39 -1.66
CA GLY A 135 10.03 6.15 -1.64
C GLY A 135 10.43 6.79 -2.96
N LEU A 136 9.60 6.69 -3.99
CA LEU A 136 9.85 7.39 -5.26
C LEU A 136 9.73 8.91 -5.05
N LYS A 137 10.77 9.66 -5.38
CA LYS A 137 10.85 11.12 -5.15
C LYS A 137 11.34 11.89 -6.37
N THR A 138 12.16 11.27 -7.20
CA THR A 138 12.84 11.92 -8.32
C THR A 138 12.56 11.20 -9.65
N GLY A 139 12.82 11.88 -10.77
CA GLY A 139 12.75 11.24 -12.09
C GLY A 139 13.70 10.04 -12.24
N LEU A 140 14.84 10.07 -11.54
CA LEU A 140 15.78 8.95 -11.54
C LEU A 140 15.17 7.70 -10.88
N ASP A 141 14.38 7.87 -9.81
CA ASP A 141 13.69 6.75 -9.16
C ASP A 141 12.67 6.13 -10.11
N VAL A 142 11.95 6.96 -10.87
CA VAL A 142 10.99 6.49 -11.90
C VAL A 142 11.70 5.70 -12.99
N ILE A 143 12.84 6.20 -13.50
CA ILE A 143 13.64 5.49 -14.52
C ILE A 143 14.11 4.14 -13.99
N LYS A 144 14.64 4.08 -12.77
CA LYS A 144 15.06 2.83 -12.13
C LYS A 144 13.89 1.84 -12.00
N ALA A 145 12.73 2.32 -11.53
CA ALA A 145 11.54 1.50 -11.38
C ALA A 145 11.04 0.95 -12.73
N ALA A 146 11.05 1.77 -13.79
CA ALA A 146 10.71 1.32 -15.14
C ALA A 146 11.69 0.25 -15.64
N MET A 147 12.99 0.45 -15.45
CA MET A 147 14.02 -0.54 -15.82
C MET A 147 13.85 -1.86 -15.06
N LEU A 148 13.44 -1.82 -13.79
CA LEU A 148 13.14 -2.99 -12.98
C LEU A 148 11.79 -3.63 -13.31
N GLY A 149 10.98 -2.98 -14.17
CA GLY A 149 9.78 -3.55 -14.76
C GLY A 149 8.45 -3.06 -14.22
N ALA A 150 8.42 -1.90 -13.56
CA ALA A 150 7.16 -1.24 -13.22
C ALA A 150 6.54 -0.57 -14.45
N ASP A 151 5.23 -0.74 -14.63
CA ASP A 151 4.42 -0.07 -15.65
C ASP A 151 3.88 1.26 -15.14
N THR A 152 3.63 1.35 -13.82
CA THR A 152 3.06 2.53 -13.17
C THR A 152 3.77 2.84 -11.85
N PHE A 153 3.63 4.08 -11.36
CA PHE A 153 4.43 4.59 -10.24
C PHE A 153 3.55 5.33 -9.24
N GLY A 154 3.68 4.98 -7.96
CA GLY A 154 2.95 5.61 -6.86
C GLY A 154 3.82 6.60 -6.09
N PHE A 155 3.29 7.78 -5.80
CA PHE A 155 3.97 8.84 -5.06
C PHE A 155 3.16 9.25 -3.83
N GLY A 156 3.81 9.29 -2.67
CA GLY A 156 3.21 9.79 -1.43
C GLY A 156 3.94 11.03 -0.91
N THR A 157 5.20 10.85 -0.51
CA THR A 157 5.99 11.90 0.15
C THR A 157 6.29 13.10 -0.74
N ALA A 158 6.63 12.90 -2.00
CA ALA A 158 7.00 14.00 -2.91
C ALA A 158 5.84 15.00 -3.12
N PRO A 159 4.61 14.59 -3.47
CA PRO A 159 3.49 15.53 -3.55
C PRO A 159 3.13 16.13 -2.19
N MET A 160 3.26 15.41 -1.07
CA MET A 160 3.03 15.99 0.25
C MET A 160 4.05 17.08 0.59
N ILE A 161 5.31 16.93 0.23
CA ILE A 161 6.32 17.98 0.39
C ILE A 161 5.98 19.19 -0.47
N ALA A 162 5.52 18.99 -1.68
CA ALA A 162 5.04 20.08 -2.55
C ALA A 162 3.86 20.85 -1.94
N LEU A 163 3.01 20.18 -1.15
CA LEU A 163 1.91 20.78 -0.38
C LEU A 163 2.37 21.43 0.94
N GLY A 164 3.67 21.42 1.25
CA GLY A 164 4.22 22.09 2.43
C GLY A 164 4.64 21.17 3.58
N CYS A 165 4.57 19.85 3.44
CA CYS A 165 5.04 18.91 4.46
C CYS A 165 6.53 19.12 4.74
N LYS A 166 6.89 19.25 6.02
CA LYS A 166 8.28 19.46 6.48
C LYS A 166 9.04 18.17 6.72
N TYR A 167 8.44 17.03 6.41
CA TYR A 167 9.09 15.71 6.53
C TYR A 167 9.62 15.37 7.92
N LEU A 168 8.93 15.84 8.97
CA LEU A 168 9.34 15.60 10.37
C LEU A 168 9.10 14.15 10.84
N ARG A 169 8.29 13.40 10.13
CA ARG A 169 7.98 11.98 10.45
C ARG A 169 7.34 11.76 11.84
N ILE A 170 6.61 12.75 12.33
CA ILE A 170 5.84 12.70 13.59
C ILE A 170 4.33 12.52 13.35
N CYS A 171 3.95 12.05 12.17
CA CYS A 171 2.55 11.90 11.75
C CYS A 171 1.73 11.02 12.71
N HIS A 172 2.36 10.03 13.34
CA HIS A 172 1.73 9.12 14.29
C HIS A 172 1.37 9.79 15.64
N LEU A 173 1.95 10.94 15.94
CA LEU A 173 1.71 11.66 17.21
C LEU A 173 0.55 12.66 17.13
N ASN A 174 -0.15 12.78 16.00
CA ASN A 174 -1.15 13.82 15.77
C ASN A 174 -0.63 15.25 16.01
N ASN A 175 0.66 15.48 15.80
CA ASN A 175 1.34 16.75 16.05
C ASN A 175 2.09 17.18 14.78
N CYS A 176 1.35 17.56 13.74
CA CYS A 176 1.90 17.99 12.48
C CYS A 176 2.08 19.51 12.45
N ALA A 177 3.32 19.99 12.36
CA ALA A 177 3.63 21.42 12.35
C ALA A 177 3.01 22.21 11.17
N THR A 178 2.57 21.53 10.12
CA THR A 178 2.01 22.13 8.90
C THR A 178 0.55 21.76 8.65
N GLY A 179 -0.09 21.06 9.57
CA GLY A 179 -1.49 20.68 9.44
C GLY A 179 -1.80 19.56 8.45
N VAL A 180 -0.81 19.01 7.73
CA VAL A 180 -1.05 18.00 6.67
C VAL A 180 -1.53 16.66 7.24
N ALA A 181 -1.08 16.27 8.44
CA ALA A 181 -1.35 14.96 9.03
C ALA A 181 -1.95 15.03 10.44
N THR A 182 -2.55 16.13 10.82
CA THR A 182 -3.26 16.30 12.10
C THR A 182 -4.74 16.54 11.90
N GLN A 183 -5.53 16.28 12.94
CA GLN A 183 -6.96 16.60 13.03
C GLN A 183 -7.22 17.85 13.91
N ASP A 184 -6.18 18.47 14.47
CA ASP A 184 -6.26 19.71 15.25
C ASP A 184 -6.33 20.95 14.34
#